data_86d1b548124bc2cd07c192280530d49d
#
_entry.id   86d1b548124bc2cd07c192280530d49d
#
_cell.length_a   1.000
_cell.length_b   1.000
_cell.length_c   1.000
_cell.angle_alpha   90.00
_cell.angle_beta   90.00
_cell.angle_gamma   90.00
#
_symmetry.space_group_name_H-M   'P 1'
#
loop_
_entity.id
_entity.type
_entity.pdbx_description
1 polymer ?
#
loop_
_entity_poly.entity_id
_entity_poly.type
_entity_poly.pdbx_seq_one_letter_code
_entity_poly.pdbx_strand_id
1 'polypeptide(L)'
;MKKQVTALLIALFILTACGPSPEEQATLTATSITATAAAWTKTPTSTFTPSPTSTFTPTATFTLTPSITPSPTITATPTFAFPSVTVNKQSHCRYGPSAAYLHAADLYPGDIGTVRGRALYSNWLFIKFEKIDYFCWAAPSVVDVVGDINNINKITPDLQSIGSNQYGPPHNVTAVRNGDEVTISWDQMEMTKDKDRGYFIEAFVCQDTYLIWWTFSYPDQYTTSYTVRDEAGCASPSYGQLYTVEKHGYSEPVDIPWPPP
;
A
#
# COMPACT_ATOMS: atom_id res chain seq x y z
N MET A 1 -0.05 41.11 -54.43
CA MET A 1 -1.51 41.15 -54.68
C MET A 1 -2.14 39.87 -54.18
N LYS A 2 -3.16 40.07 -53.44
CA LYS A 2 -4.21 39.23 -52.84
C LYS A 2 -3.87 38.55 -51.55
N LYS A 3 -4.15 39.33 -50.52
CA LYS A 3 -4.82 39.04 -49.25
C LYS A 3 -6.20 38.41 -49.52
N GLN A 4 -6.63 37.70 -48.51
CA GLN A 4 -8.02 37.37 -48.05
C GLN A 4 -8.18 35.85 -47.99
N VAL A 5 -8.43 35.42 -46.84
CA VAL A 5 -9.57 35.24 -45.93
C VAL A 5 -9.86 33.75 -45.80
N THR A 6 -9.58 33.21 -44.68
CA THR A 6 -10.46 32.20 -44.09
C THR A 6 -10.39 32.32 -42.53
N ALA A 7 -11.09 33.33 -42.06
CA ALA A 7 -11.67 33.28 -40.73
C ALA A 7 -13.03 32.61 -40.91
N LEU A 8 -13.31 31.63 -40.12
CA LEU A 8 -14.62 31.19 -39.65
C LEU A 8 -14.65 29.67 -39.54
N LEU A 9 -14.62 29.19 -38.34
CA LEU A 9 -15.48 28.19 -37.71
C LEU A 9 -14.79 27.61 -36.48
N ILE A 10 -14.66 28.46 -35.46
CA ILE A 10 -14.65 27.96 -34.08
C ILE A 10 -16.10 28.12 -33.59
N ALA A 11 -16.93 27.16 -33.88
CA ALA A 11 -18.22 26.95 -33.20
C ALA A 11 -17.99 25.93 -32.11
N LEU A 12 -17.78 26.40 -30.92
CA LEU A 12 -18.70 26.33 -29.79
C LEU A 12 -19.38 24.96 -29.64
N PHE A 13 -18.69 24.03 -28.95
CA PHE A 13 -19.35 22.96 -28.22
C PHE A 13 -19.01 23.11 -26.73
N ILE A 14 -19.69 24.08 -26.09
CA ILE A 14 -19.83 24.07 -24.62
C ILE A 14 -21.01 23.14 -24.36
N LEU A 15 -20.77 21.87 -24.16
CA LEU A 15 -21.71 20.97 -23.51
C LEU A 15 -21.57 21.24 -22.00
N THR A 16 -22.45 22.09 -21.50
CA THR A 16 -22.73 22.21 -20.08
C THR A 16 -23.30 20.89 -19.59
N ALA A 17 -22.49 20.10 -18.95
CA ALA A 17 -22.95 19.00 -18.12
C ALA A 17 -23.57 19.64 -16.86
N CYS A 18 -24.89 19.87 -16.86
CA CYS A 18 -25.68 20.14 -15.66
C CYS A 18 -25.81 18.82 -14.89
N GLY A 19 -24.87 18.52 -14.03
CA GLY A 19 -25.10 17.57 -12.94
C GLY A 19 -25.79 18.28 -11.77
N PRO A 20 -26.64 17.59 -10.98
CA PRO A 20 -27.29 18.18 -9.82
C PRO A 20 -26.26 18.69 -8.82
N SER A 21 -26.53 19.84 -8.20
CA SER A 21 -25.66 20.43 -7.19
C SER A 21 -25.58 19.56 -5.92
N PRO A 22 -24.54 19.71 -5.09
CA PRO A 22 -24.44 18.98 -3.81
C PRO A 22 -25.66 19.17 -2.89
N GLU A 23 -26.34 20.30 -2.99
CA GLU A 23 -27.59 20.59 -2.26
C GLU A 23 -28.77 19.76 -2.75
N GLU A 24 -28.89 19.55 -4.07
CA GLU A 24 -29.93 18.68 -4.65
C GLU A 24 -29.75 17.21 -4.27
N GLN A 25 -28.51 16.73 -4.23
CA GLN A 25 -28.21 15.38 -3.77
C GLN A 25 -28.53 15.20 -2.29
N ALA A 26 -28.24 16.19 -1.45
CA ALA A 26 -28.58 16.16 -0.03
C ALA A 26 -30.10 16.11 0.18
N THR A 27 -30.87 16.83 -0.62
CA THR A 27 -32.34 16.86 -0.54
C THR A 27 -32.94 15.49 -0.95
N LEU A 28 -32.44 14.85 -2.00
CA LEU A 28 -32.90 13.53 -2.41
C LEU A 28 -32.60 12.46 -1.35
N THR A 29 -31.44 12.52 -0.70
CA THR A 29 -31.08 11.61 0.38
C THR A 29 -31.97 11.82 1.61
N ALA A 30 -32.26 13.05 1.99
CA ALA A 30 -33.15 13.38 3.10
C ALA A 30 -34.59 12.90 2.86
N THR A 31 -35.10 13.01 1.63
CA THR A 31 -36.44 12.57 1.28
C THR A 31 -36.59 11.05 1.34
N SER A 32 -35.55 10.30 0.97
CA SER A 32 -35.58 8.82 1.07
C SER A 32 -35.59 8.31 2.53
N ILE A 33 -34.90 9.00 3.44
CA ILE A 33 -34.89 8.65 4.87
C ILE A 33 -36.24 8.95 5.52
N THR A 34 -36.90 10.03 5.14
CA THR A 34 -38.23 10.40 5.69
C THR A 34 -39.33 9.42 5.24
N ALA A 35 -39.27 8.90 4.00
CA ALA A 35 -40.21 7.92 3.50
C ALA A 35 -40.13 6.56 4.23
N THR A 36 -38.93 6.16 4.68
CA THR A 36 -38.75 4.91 5.45
C THR A 36 -39.29 5.02 6.88
N ALA A 37 -39.28 6.20 7.50
CA ALA A 37 -39.78 6.42 8.85
C ALA A 37 -41.34 6.42 8.95
N ALA A 38 -42.06 6.67 7.84
CA ALA A 38 -43.51 6.71 7.83
C ALA A 38 -44.25 5.38 7.76
N ALA A 39 -43.51 4.27 7.59
CA ALA A 39 -44.09 2.93 7.40
C ALA A 39 -44.34 2.11 8.69
N TRP A 40 -44.14 2.71 9.87
CA TRP A 40 -44.39 2.00 11.15
C TRP A 40 -45.83 2.21 11.60
N THR A 41 -46.68 1.24 11.27
CA THR A 41 -48.10 1.18 11.71
C THR A 41 -48.14 0.72 13.18
N LYS A 42 -48.83 1.50 14.01
CA LYS A 42 -49.03 1.15 15.43
C LYS A 42 -50.04 -0.02 15.51
N THR A 43 -49.63 -1.11 16.13
CA THR A 43 -50.50 -2.26 16.45
C THR A 43 -51.45 -1.88 17.57
N PRO A 44 -52.76 -2.14 17.48
CA PRO A 44 -53.73 -1.85 18.55
C PRO A 44 -53.52 -2.78 19.75
N THR A 45 -53.47 -2.17 20.94
CA THR A 45 -53.35 -2.87 22.22
C THR A 45 -54.69 -3.51 22.56
N SER A 46 -54.69 -4.84 22.78
CA SER A 46 -55.87 -5.56 23.25
C SER A 46 -56.10 -5.29 24.74
N THR A 47 -57.29 -4.85 25.08
CA THR A 47 -57.72 -4.65 26.48
C THR A 47 -58.21 -6.00 27.01
N PHE A 48 -57.60 -6.47 28.09
CA PHE A 48 -58.02 -7.68 28.76
C PHE A 48 -59.11 -7.39 29.80
N THR A 49 -60.20 -8.14 29.70
CA THR A 49 -61.28 -8.18 30.68
C THR A 49 -60.88 -9.10 31.85
N PRO A 50 -61.03 -8.70 33.11
CA PRO A 50 -60.67 -9.56 34.25
C PRO A 50 -61.64 -10.74 34.42
N SER A 51 -61.10 -11.96 34.42
CA SER A 51 -61.82 -13.20 34.74
C SER A 51 -61.76 -13.48 36.23
N PRO A 52 -62.79 -14.17 36.82
CA PRO A 52 -62.91 -14.34 38.28
C PRO A 52 -61.80 -15.22 38.86
N THR A 53 -61.33 -14.77 40.05
CA THR A 53 -60.29 -15.38 40.83
C THR A 53 -60.72 -16.74 41.38
N SER A 54 -60.01 -17.81 41.03
CA SER A 54 -60.10 -19.12 41.68
C SER A 54 -59.18 -19.16 42.91
N THR A 55 -59.76 -19.48 44.09
CA THR A 55 -59.01 -19.64 45.33
C THR A 55 -58.21 -20.95 45.27
N PHE A 56 -56.88 -20.83 45.32
CA PHE A 56 -56.00 -22.01 45.31
C PHE A 56 -55.76 -22.54 46.72
N THR A 57 -55.91 -23.86 46.86
CA THR A 57 -55.44 -24.64 47.99
C THR A 57 -53.91 -24.66 48.02
N PRO A 58 -53.22 -24.51 49.18
CA PRO A 58 -51.79 -24.57 49.20
C PRO A 58 -51.27 -25.95 48.85
N THR A 59 -50.63 -26.05 47.69
CA THR A 59 -49.91 -27.24 47.25
C THR A 59 -48.46 -27.13 47.79
N ALA A 60 -47.91 -28.26 48.27
CA ALA A 60 -46.58 -28.36 48.83
C ALA A 60 -45.52 -27.74 47.87
N THR A 61 -44.77 -26.77 48.42
CA THR A 61 -43.68 -26.12 47.74
C THR A 61 -42.49 -27.08 47.62
N PHE A 62 -42.18 -27.53 46.42
CA PHE A 62 -40.92 -28.19 46.18
C PHE A 62 -39.82 -27.13 46.20
N THR A 63 -38.89 -27.21 47.16
CA THR A 63 -37.70 -26.41 47.21
C THR A 63 -36.80 -26.88 46.09
N LEU A 64 -36.64 -26.03 45.04
CA LEU A 64 -35.66 -26.28 44.00
C LEU A 64 -34.25 -26.17 44.56
N THR A 65 -33.55 -27.30 44.59
CA THR A 65 -32.12 -27.31 44.88
C THR A 65 -31.42 -26.41 43.87
N PRO A 66 -30.55 -25.45 44.30
CA PRO A 66 -29.85 -24.60 43.37
C PRO A 66 -28.98 -25.46 42.44
N SER A 67 -29.34 -25.51 41.14
CA SER A 67 -28.48 -26.10 40.12
C SER A 67 -27.27 -25.24 39.96
N ILE A 68 -26.09 -25.83 40.14
CA ILE A 68 -24.81 -25.15 39.89
C ILE A 68 -24.75 -24.90 38.38
N THR A 69 -25.09 -23.68 37.94
CA THR A 69 -24.90 -23.29 36.56
C THR A 69 -23.38 -23.25 36.30
N PRO A 70 -22.85 -24.04 35.33
CA PRO A 70 -21.43 -23.98 35.03
C PRO A 70 -21.06 -22.55 34.65
N SER A 71 -20.10 -21.95 35.38
CA SER A 71 -19.55 -20.66 35.02
C SER A 71 -18.96 -20.74 33.62
N PRO A 72 -19.21 -19.78 32.73
CA PRO A 72 -18.61 -19.79 31.39
C PRO A 72 -17.10 -19.82 31.51
N THR A 73 -16.48 -20.89 31.04
CA THR A 73 -15.02 -20.95 30.92
C THR A 73 -14.61 -19.88 29.90
N ILE A 74 -13.80 -18.91 30.33
CA ILE A 74 -13.21 -17.90 29.42
C ILE A 74 -12.28 -18.66 28.51
N THR A 75 -12.74 -18.98 27.32
CA THR A 75 -11.86 -19.48 26.24
C THR A 75 -10.95 -18.35 25.82
N ALA A 76 -9.66 -18.48 26.06
CA ALA A 76 -8.68 -17.49 25.61
C ALA A 76 -8.78 -17.38 24.07
N THR A 77 -9.12 -16.21 23.57
CA THR A 77 -9.05 -15.93 22.13
C THR A 77 -7.59 -16.05 21.69
N PRO A 78 -7.26 -16.87 20.68
CA PRO A 78 -5.88 -17.00 20.23
C PRO A 78 -5.39 -15.64 19.74
N THR A 79 -4.38 -15.10 20.43
CA THR A 79 -3.71 -13.88 20.00
C THR A 79 -2.78 -14.24 18.85
N PHE A 80 -2.87 -13.52 17.71
CA PHE A 80 -1.97 -13.70 16.60
C PHE A 80 -0.53 -13.42 17.04
N ALA A 81 0.34 -14.43 16.96
CA ALA A 81 1.76 -14.29 17.24
C ALA A 81 2.53 -14.00 15.95
N PHE A 82 3.14 -12.83 15.85
CA PHE A 82 4.01 -12.48 14.74
C PHE A 82 5.27 -13.37 14.75
N PRO A 83 5.76 -13.84 13.58
CA PRO A 83 7.01 -14.58 13.51
C PRO A 83 8.19 -13.77 14.03
N SER A 84 9.10 -14.43 14.72
CA SER A 84 10.37 -13.85 15.16
C SER A 84 11.50 -14.17 14.17
N VAL A 85 12.52 -13.32 14.18
CA VAL A 85 13.74 -13.54 13.39
C VAL A 85 14.98 -13.36 14.24
N THR A 86 16.02 -14.08 13.88
CA THR A 86 17.39 -13.88 14.38
C THR A 86 18.32 -13.71 13.20
N VAL A 87 19.13 -12.67 13.19
CA VAL A 87 20.14 -12.44 12.14
C VAL A 87 21.22 -13.50 12.23
N ASN A 88 21.51 -14.18 11.12
CA ASN A 88 22.46 -15.27 11.05
C ASN A 88 23.85 -14.90 10.47
N LYS A 89 23.94 -13.76 9.79
CA LYS A 89 25.21 -13.21 9.28
C LYS A 89 25.15 -11.68 9.19
N GLN A 90 26.31 -11.03 9.23
CA GLN A 90 26.41 -9.59 9.04
C GLN A 90 25.77 -9.18 7.71
N SER A 91 24.93 -8.16 7.74
CA SER A 91 24.16 -7.70 6.57
C SER A 91 23.62 -6.30 6.78
N HIS A 92 22.91 -5.78 5.79
CA HIS A 92 22.25 -4.49 5.84
C HIS A 92 20.74 -4.66 5.86
N CYS A 93 20.09 -3.93 6.76
CA CYS A 93 18.68 -3.62 6.65
C CYS A 93 18.50 -2.42 5.71
N ARG A 94 17.45 -2.44 4.89
CA ARG A 94 17.22 -1.40 3.89
C ARG A 94 15.82 -0.78 4.01
N TYR A 95 15.65 0.37 3.39
CA TYR A 95 14.34 1.06 3.38
C TYR A 95 13.35 0.45 2.37
N GLY A 96 13.77 -0.53 1.58
CA GLY A 96 12.89 -1.26 0.66
C GLY A 96 13.39 -2.68 0.40
N PRO A 97 12.58 -3.50 -0.31
CA PRO A 97 12.75 -4.94 -0.37
C PRO A 97 13.71 -5.43 -1.47
N SER A 98 14.82 -4.72 -1.68
CA SER A 98 15.94 -5.16 -2.52
C SER A 98 17.26 -4.49 -2.12
N ALA A 99 18.37 -4.95 -2.71
CA ALA A 99 19.69 -4.37 -2.50
C ALA A 99 19.85 -2.97 -3.10
N ALA A 100 18.97 -2.55 -4.02
CA ALA A 100 19.00 -1.23 -4.65
C ALA A 100 18.49 -0.12 -3.73
N TYR A 101 17.70 -0.44 -2.70
CA TYR A 101 17.21 0.56 -1.76
C TYR A 101 18.29 1.07 -0.81
N LEU A 102 18.08 2.29 -0.32
CA LEU A 102 18.96 2.92 0.67
C LEU A 102 19.19 2.01 1.88
N HIS A 103 20.39 2.08 2.39
CA HIS A 103 20.80 1.48 3.64
C HIS A 103 20.06 2.14 4.81
N ALA A 104 19.46 1.33 5.67
CA ALA A 104 18.75 1.79 6.85
C ALA A 104 19.56 1.54 8.12
N ALA A 105 20.08 0.31 8.29
CA ALA A 105 20.88 -0.07 9.46
C ALA A 105 21.77 -1.27 9.18
N ASP A 106 22.85 -1.39 9.95
CA ASP A 106 23.68 -2.58 9.98
C ASP A 106 23.09 -3.65 10.90
N LEU A 107 23.09 -4.88 10.43
CA LEU A 107 22.65 -6.06 11.16
C LEU A 107 23.84 -6.97 11.44
N TYR A 108 23.87 -7.53 12.65
CA TYR A 108 24.91 -8.45 13.09
C TYR A 108 24.31 -9.78 13.57
N PRO A 109 25.04 -10.89 13.48
CA PRO A 109 24.58 -12.17 14.00
C PRO A 109 24.09 -12.06 15.44
N GLY A 110 22.90 -12.60 15.70
CA GLY A 110 22.26 -12.54 17.02
C GLY A 110 21.29 -11.36 17.20
N ASP A 111 21.23 -10.37 16.30
CA ASP A 111 20.18 -9.36 16.35
C ASP A 111 18.82 -10.02 16.17
N ILE A 112 17.85 -9.66 17.02
CA ILE A 112 16.52 -10.25 17.02
C ILE A 112 15.47 -9.22 16.61
N GLY A 113 14.37 -9.71 16.03
CA GLY A 113 13.28 -8.87 15.57
C GLY A 113 11.99 -9.64 15.33
N THR A 114 10.97 -8.91 14.89
CA THR A 114 9.64 -9.45 14.62
C THR A 114 9.22 -9.08 13.20
N VAL A 115 8.76 -10.08 12.42
CA VAL A 115 8.26 -9.87 11.05
C VAL A 115 6.90 -9.19 11.12
N ARG A 116 6.74 -8.08 10.41
CA ARG A 116 5.49 -7.30 10.33
C ARG A 116 4.90 -7.23 8.93
N GLY A 117 5.69 -7.57 7.91
CA GLY A 117 5.26 -7.59 6.53
C GLY A 117 6.15 -8.48 5.66
N ARG A 118 5.66 -8.81 4.47
CA ARG A 118 6.41 -9.46 3.39
C ARG A 118 6.36 -8.56 2.16
N ALA A 119 7.41 -8.55 1.38
CA ALA A 119 7.40 -7.82 0.12
C ALA A 119 6.35 -8.39 -0.85
N LEU A 120 5.67 -7.49 -1.59
CA LEU A 120 4.67 -7.90 -2.58
C LEU A 120 5.33 -8.57 -3.79
N TYR A 121 6.49 -8.06 -4.23
CA TYR A 121 7.15 -8.46 -5.48
C TYR A 121 8.49 -9.18 -5.28
N SER A 122 8.88 -9.44 -4.04
CA SER A 122 10.08 -10.19 -3.70
C SER A 122 9.86 -11.06 -2.47
N ASN A 123 10.90 -11.72 -1.99
CA ASN A 123 10.83 -12.53 -0.78
C ASN A 123 11.36 -11.82 0.49
N TRP A 124 11.66 -10.53 0.41
CA TRP A 124 12.17 -9.76 1.53
C TRP A 124 11.11 -9.60 2.63
N LEU A 125 11.59 -9.47 3.86
CA LEU A 125 10.77 -9.36 5.06
C LEU A 125 10.88 -7.96 5.65
N PHE A 126 9.74 -7.37 6.03
CA PHE A 126 9.64 -6.12 6.75
C PHE A 126 9.65 -6.41 8.24
N ILE A 127 10.69 -5.94 8.95
CA ILE A 127 11.03 -6.40 10.29
C ILE A 127 11.19 -5.19 11.22
N LYS A 128 10.68 -5.31 12.44
CA LYS A 128 11.03 -4.48 13.58
C LYS A 128 12.12 -5.19 14.37
N PHE A 129 13.37 -4.75 14.22
CA PHE A 129 14.47 -5.21 15.06
C PHE A 129 14.43 -4.51 16.42
N GLU A 130 14.82 -5.19 17.49
CA GLU A 130 14.77 -4.63 18.85
C GLU A 130 15.77 -3.49 19.05
N LYS A 131 16.89 -3.52 18.35
CA LYS A 131 17.96 -2.51 18.46
C LYS A 131 17.71 -1.19 17.72
N ILE A 132 16.65 -1.09 16.90
CA ILE A 132 16.32 0.12 16.14
C ILE A 132 14.85 0.50 16.31
N ASP A 133 14.54 1.80 16.26
CA ASP A 133 13.19 2.29 16.56
C ASP A 133 12.25 2.32 15.34
N TYR A 134 12.75 2.03 14.16
CA TYR A 134 11.98 1.98 12.92
C TYR A 134 11.96 0.58 12.32
N PHE A 135 11.13 0.38 11.32
CA PHE A 135 11.06 -0.84 10.54
C PHE A 135 12.02 -0.77 9.36
N CYS A 136 12.53 -1.92 8.94
CA CYS A 136 13.32 -2.01 7.75
C CYS A 136 13.18 -3.39 7.07
N TRP A 137 13.69 -3.49 5.87
CA TRP A 137 13.63 -4.69 5.07
C TRP A 137 14.92 -5.48 5.14
N ALA A 138 14.81 -6.79 5.37
CA ALA A 138 15.94 -7.71 5.33
C ALA A 138 15.68 -8.86 4.37
N ALA A 139 16.72 -9.31 3.68
CA ALA A 139 16.64 -10.47 2.83
C ALA A 139 16.46 -11.74 3.68
N PRO A 140 15.62 -12.70 3.28
CA PRO A 140 15.40 -13.92 4.05
C PRO A 140 16.67 -14.77 4.21
N SER A 141 17.67 -14.61 3.33
CA SER A 141 18.95 -15.32 3.42
C SER A 141 19.87 -14.86 4.55
N VAL A 142 19.53 -13.76 5.25
CA VAL A 142 20.34 -13.20 6.34
C VAL A 142 19.69 -13.33 7.71
N VAL A 143 18.51 -13.96 7.78
CA VAL A 143 17.75 -14.17 9.02
C VAL A 143 17.23 -15.61 9.09
N ASP A 144 17.22 -16.15 10.29
CA ASP A 144 16.51 -17.39 10.62
C ASP A 144 15.13 -17.01 11.16
N VAL A 145 14.07 -17.58 10.60
CA VAL A 145 12.67 -17.24 10.93
C VAL A 145 12.05 -18.36 11.74
N VAL A 146 11.39 -17.98 12.84
CA VAL A 146 10.59 -18.89 13.67
C VAL A 146 9.14 -18.43 13.64
N GLY A 147 8.24 -19.29 13.16
CA GLY A 147 6.81 -19.01 12.98
C GLY A 147 6.41 -19.02 11.50
N ASP A 148 5.09 -18.85 11.25
CA ASP A 148 4.54 -18.89 9.90
C ASP A 148 4.46 -17.49 9.27
N ILE A 149 5.30 -17.23 8.27
CA ILE A 149 5.29 -15.98 7.51
C ILE A 149 4.17 -15.91 6.47
N ASN A 150 3.49 -17.03 6.12
CA ASN A 150 2.48 -17.03 5.07
C ASN A 150 1.23 -16.24 5.47
N ASN A 151 0.96 -16.14 6.75
CA ASN A 151 -0.14 -15.37 7.32
C ASN A 151 0.18 -13.87 7.52
N ILE A 152 1.39 -13.42 7.16
CA ILE A 152 1.79 -12.02 7.22
C ILE A 152 1.39 -11.30 5.93
N ASN A 153 0.85 -10.10 6.06
CA ASN A 153 0.44 -9.28 4.92
C ASN A 153 1.60 -8.99 3.98
N LYS A 154 1.28 -9.00 2.68
CA LYS A 154 2.18 -8.45 1.66
C LYS A 154 2.02 -6.94 1.60
N ILE A 155 3.14 -6.22 1.57
CA ILE A 155 3.19 -4.76 1.54
C ILE A 155 4.22 -4.28 0.53
N THR A 156 4.10 -3.02 0.14
CA THR A 156 5.09 -2.27 -0.64
C THR A 156 5.78 -1.24 0.25
N PRO A 157 7.02 -0.83 -0.05
CA PRO A 157 7.67 0.25 0.67
C PRO A 157 6.96 1.58 0.39
N ASP A 158 6.93 2.45 1.40
CA ASP A 158 6.53 3.85 1.26
C ASP A 158 7.80 4.71 1.32
N LEU A 159 8.30 5.07 0.14
CA LEU A 159 9.56 5.79 0.02
C LEU A 159 9.46 7.25 0.50
N GLN A 160 8.27 7.84 0.45
CA GLN A 160 8.05 9.22 0.86
C GLN A 160 8.03 9.36 2.39
N SER A 161 7.78 8.29 3.12
CA SER A 161 7.81 8.28 4.59
C SER A 161 9.22 8.19 5.20
N ILE A 162 10.26 7.91 4.38
CA ILE A 162 11.63 7.65 4.87
C ILE A 162 12.32 8.93 5.32
N GLY A 163 12.02 10.05 4.70
CA GLY A 163 12.60 11.34 4.97
C GLY A 163 12.58 12.22 3.72
N SER A 164 13.08 13.43 3.84
CA SER A 164 13.10 14.37 2.72
C SER A 164 14.48 14.42 2.05
N ASN A 165 14.49 14.22 0.75
CA ASN A 165 15.63 14.49 -0.09
C ASN A 165 15.75 16.01 -0.35
N GLN A 166 16.95 16.55 -0.26
CA GLN A 166 17.19 18.00 -0.49
C GLN A 166 17.30 18.38 -1.98
N TYR A 167 17.36 17.42 -2.89
CA TYR A 167 17.68 17.67 -4.30
C TYR A 167 16.47 17.73 -5.23
N GLY A 168 15.30 17.40 -4.81
CA GLY A 168 14.12 17.33 -5.69
C GLY A 168 14.17 16.19 -6.73
N PRO A 169 13.13 16.08 -7.57
CA PRO A 169 13.00 15.00 -8.54
C PRO A 169 13.96 15.13 -9.72
N PRO A 170 14.27 14.03 -10.45
CA PRO A 170 15.05 14.06 -11.68
C PRO A 170 14.39 14.91 -12.77
N HIS A 171 15.20 15.53 -13.63
CA HIS A 171 14.73 16.36 -14.73
C HIS A 171 15.01 15.72 -16.09
N ASN A 172 14.19 16.07 -17.10
CA ASN A 172 14.33 15.67 -18.50
C ASN A 172 14.46 14.14 -18.68
N VAL A 173 13.66 13.40 -17.89
CA VAL A 173 13.63 11.93 -17.99
C VAL A 173 13.10 11.53 -19.35
N THR A 174 13.87 10.72 -20.05
CA THR A 174 13.54 10.16 -21.37
C THR A 174 13.75 8.65 -21.38
N ALA A 175 13.08 7.95 -22.26
CA ALA A 175 13.30 6.53 -22.50
C ALA A 175 13.25 6.22 -23.99
N VAL A 176 14.24 5.47 -24.48
CA VAL A 176 14.36 5.12 -25.90
C VAL A 176 14.52 3.61 -26.02
N ARG A 177 13.69 3.01 -26.88
CA ARG A 177 13.74 1.59 -27.19
C ARG A 177 14.67 1.30 -28.35
N ASN A 178 15.45 0.25 -28.21
CA ASN A 178 16.23 -0.36 -29.28
C ASN A 178 16.09 -1.89 -29.21
N GLY A 179 15.15 -2.43 -30.01
CA GLY A 179 14.77 -3.85 -29.91
C GLY A 179 14.18 -4.17 -28.53
N ASP A 180 14.74 -5.16 -27.87
CA ASP A 180 14.32 -5.62 -26.53
C ASP A 180 15.02 -4.88 -25.39
N GLU A 181 15.63 -3.75 -25.66
CA GLU A 181 16.28 -2.91 -24.65
C GLU A 181 15.65 -1.52 -24.60
N VAL A 182 15.46 -1.01 -23.40
CA VAL A 182 15.04 0.37 -23.15
C VAL A 182 16.14 1.08 -22.37
N THR A 183 16.64 2.17 -22.95
CA THR A 183 17.60 3.06 -22.31
C THR A 183 16.86 4.27 -21.74
N ILE A 184 16.89 4.39 -20.43
CA ILE A 184 16.34 5.51 -19.66
C ILE A 184 17.48 6.50 -19.46
N SER A 185 17.24 7.80 -19.66
CA SER A 185 18.23 8.86 -19.47
C SER A 185 17.61 10.07 -18.78
N TRP A 186 18.41 10.82 -18.05
CA TRP A 186 17.99 12.01 -17.28
C TRP A 186 19.14 13.00 -17.17
N ASP A 187 18.83 14.23 -16.76
CA ASP A 187 19.84 15.23 -16.50
C ASP A 187 20.61 14.91 -15.19
N GLN A 188 21.90 15.22 -15.20
CA GLN A 188 22.71 15.14 -14.00
C GLN A 188 22.20 16.13 -12.95
N MET A 189 21.94 15.64 -11.74
CA MET A 189 21.70 16.47 -10.57
C MET A 189 23.02 16.72 -9.85
N GLU A 190 23.37 17.98 -9.64
CA GLU A 190 24.57 18.31 -8.85
C GLU A 190 24.31 18.05 -7.36
N MET A 191 25.05 17.13 -6.79
CA MET A 191 24.91 16.69 -5.40
C MET A 191 26.21 16.91 -4.63
N THR A 192 26.11 17.25 -3.35
CA THR A 192 27.26 17.33 -2.46
C THR A 192 27.91 15.95 -2.30
N LYS A 193 29.20 15.93 -1.94
CA LYS A 193 29.91 14.68 -1.65
C LYS A 193 29.37 14.05 -0.37
N ASP A 194 28.36 13.23 -0.51
CA ASP A 194 27.77 12.48 0.59
C ASP A 194 27.64 11.00 0.21
N LYS A 195 27.39 10.16 1.21
CA LYS A 195 27.16 8.72 0.99
C LYS A 195 25.75 8.51 0.43
N ASP A 196 25.59 7.42 -0.30
CA ASP A 196 24.29 6.93 -0.82
C ASP A 196 23.55 7.95 -1.70
N ARG A 197 24.27 8.87 -2.33
CA ARG A 197 23.69 9.81 -3.29
C ARG A 197 23.65 9.20 -4.67
N GLY A 198 22.71 9.63 -5.49
CA GLY A 198 22.58 9.20 -6.89
C GLY A 198 21.14 9.05 -7.31
N TYR A 199 20.84 7.93 -7.98
CA TYR A 199 19.53 7.70 -8.57
C TYR A 199 19.02 6.30 -8.23
N PHE A 200 17.70 6.18 -8.14
CA PHE A 200 17.02 4.93 -7.92
C PHE A 200 15.91 4.77 -8.95
N ILE A 201 15.85 3.59 -9.57
CA ILE A 201 14.83 3.18 -10.51
C ILE A 201 14.02 2.05 -9.88
N GLU A 202 12.71 2.19 -9.90
CA GLU A 202 11.76 1.13 -9.63
C GLU A 202 10.86 0.98 -10.86
N ALA A 203 10.83 -0.20 -11.45
CA ALA A 203 10.11 -0.45 -12.69
C ALA A 203 9.48 -1.84 -12.73
N PHE A 204 8.54 -2.00 -13.65
CA PHE A 204 8.00 -3.28 -14.08
C PHE A 204 8.31 -3.42 -15.56
N VAL A 205 9.17 -4.36 -15.90
CA VAL A 205 9.67 -4.62 -17.25
C VAL A 205 9.14 -5.95 -17.77
N CYS A 206 8.90 -6.02 -19.07
CA CYS A 206 8.47 -7.26 -19.71
C CYS A 206 9.66 -8.16 -20.00
N GLN A 207 9.66 -9.36 -19.45
CA GLN A 207 10.64 -10.41 -19.79
C GLN A 207 9.93 -11.76 -19.82
N ASP A 208 10.16 -12.56 -20.85
CA ASP A 208 9.53 -13.87 -21.04
C ASP A 208 7.99 -13.82 -20.90
N THR A 209 7.33 -12.79 -21.42
CA THR A 209 5.89 -12.52 -21.35
C THR A 209 5.33 -12.14 -19.98
N TYR A 210 6.16 -11.96 -18.96
CA TYR A 210 5.78 -11.56 -17.61
C TYR A 210 6.30 -10.17 -17.28
N LEU A 211 5.49 -9.37 -16.58
CA LEU A 211 5.98 -8.15 -15.94
C LEU A 211 6.80 -8.51 -14.70
N ILE A 212 8.08 -8.22 -14.77
CA ILE A 212 9.03 -8.46 -13.67
C ILE A 212 9.28 -7.14 -12.95
N TRP A 213 9.13 -7.16 -11.63
CA TRP A 213 9.55 -6.05 -10.80
C TRP A 213 11.06 -5.92 -10.80
N TRP A 214 11.55 -4.73 -11.15
CA TRP A 214 12.95 -4.42 -11.35
C TRP A 214 13.35 -3.19 -10.56
N THR A 215 14.46 -3.26 -9.84
CA THR A 215 15.01 -2.13 -9.09
C THR A 215 16.48 -2.00 -9.36
N PHE A 216 16.91 -0.76 -9.52
CA PHE A 216 18.31 -0.45 -9.76
C PHE A 216 18.69 0.89 -9.10
N SER A 217 19.93 1.01 -8.63
CA SER A 217 20.46 2.26 -8.08
C SER A 217 21.89 2.51 -8.52
N TYR A 218 22.18 3.76 -8.82
CA TYR A 218 23.54 4.26 -8.97
C TYR A 218 23.94 5.03 -7.71
N PRO A 219 25.04 4.68 -7.06
CA PRO A 219 25.55 5.37 -5.87
C PRO A 219 26.37 6.63 -6.20
N ASP A 220 26.15 7.22 -7.35
CA ASP A 220 26.83 8.43 -7.83
C ASP A 220 25.91 9.33 -8.67
N GLN A 221 26.24 10.61 -8.76
CA GLN A 221 25.47 11.61 -9.49
C GLN A 221 25.82 11.70 -11.00
N TYR A 222 26.89 11.04 -11.43
CA TYR A 222 27.44 11.21 -12.77
C TYR A 222 26.88 10.25 -13.79
N THR A 223 26.41 9.10 -13.31
CA THR A 223 25.77 8.10 -14.18
C THR A 223 24.30 8.47 -14.37
N THR A 224 23.97 8.94 -15.56
CA THR A 224 22.66 9.53 -15.92
C THR A 224 21.90 8.73 -16.97
N SER A 225 22.24 7.47 -17.15
CA SER A 225 21.49 6.56 -18.01
C SER A 225 21.54 5.13 -17.49
N TYR A 226 20.48 4.39 -17.78
CA TYR A 226 20.36 2.98 -17.45
C TYR A 226 19.65 2.23 -18.57
N THR A 227 20.22 1.12 -18.99
CA THR A 227 19.59 0.25 -20.00
C THR A 227 19.08 -1.01 -19.34
N VAL A 228 17.84 -1.36 -19.60
CA VAL A 228 17.18 -2.56 -19.09
C VAL A 228 16.55 -3.35 -20.23
N ARG A 229 16.56 -4.67 -20.12
CA ARG A 229 15.85 -5.56 -21.04
C ARG A 229 14.34 -5.43 -20.81
N ASP A 230 13.61 -5.16 -21.89
CA ASP A 230 12.17 -4.99 -21.90
C ASP A 230 11.61 -5.50 -23.24
N GLU A 231 11.09 -6.70 -23.22
CA GLU A 231 10.61 -7.44 -24.39
C GLU A 231 9.17 -7.07 -24.76
N ALA A 232 8.76 -7.45 -25.94
CA ALA A 232 7.35 -7.45 -26.33
C ALA A 232 6.62 -8.69 -25.75
N GLY A 233 5.28 -8.65 -25.72
CA GLY A 233 4.43 -9.82 -25.45
C GLY A 233 3.81 -9.91 -24.07
N CYS A 234 4.06 -8.97 -23.19
CA CYS A 234 3.33 -8.90 -21.91
C CYS A 234 1.89 -8.39 -22.11
N ALA A 235 0.98 -8.83 -21.24
CA ALA A 235 -0.42 -8.42 -21.28
C ALA A 235 -0.64 -6.93 -20.90
N SER A 236 0.30 -6.35 -20.18
CA SER A 236 0.31 -4.93 -19.79
C SER A 236 1.62 -4.28 -20.19
N PRO A 237 1.61 -2.99 -20.53
CA PRO A 237 2.84 -2.27 -20.86
C PRO A 237 3.78 -2.18 -19.66
N SER A 238 5.06 -2.08 -19.94
CA SER A 238 6.09 -1.77 -18.93
C SER A 238 5.96 -0.33 -18.46
N TYR A 239 6.37 -0.07 -17.22
CA TYR A 239 6.31 1.25 -16.59
C TYR A 239 7.32 1.33 -15.45
N GLY A 240 7.59 2.52 -14.96
CA GLY A 240 8.48 2.70 -13.83
C GLY A 240 8.64 4.14 -13.42
N GLN A 241 9.39 4.32 -12.34
CA GLN A 241 9.67 5.60 -11.70
C GLN A 241 11.15 5.77 -11.44
N LEU A 242 11.61 7.00 -11.56
CA LEU A 242 12.99 7.42 -11.28
C LEU A 242 12.98 8.44 -10.14
N TYR A 243 13.93 8.29 -9.24
CA TYR A 243 14.11 9.15 -8.06
C TYR A 243 15.54 9.68 -8.01
N THR A 244 15.74 10.86 -7.50
CA THR A 244 17.02 11.23 -6.88
C THR A 244 17.06 10.66 -5.47
N VAL A 245 18.24 10.26 -5.04
CA VAL A 245 18.43 9.55 -3.78
C VAL A 245 19.65 10.13 -3.05
N GLU A 246 19.51 10.32 -1.77
CA GLU A 246 20.63 10.58 -0.88
C GLU A 246 20.34 9.97 0.50
N LYS A 247 21.29 9.99 1.41
CA LYS A 247 21.21 9.27 2.70
C LYS A 247 19.96 9.57 3.55
N HIS A 248 19.30 10.74 3.32
CA HIS A 248 18.11 11.12 4.10
C HIS A 248 16.80 10.68 3.46
N GLY A 249 16.81 10.20 2.20
CA GLY A 249 15.61 9.70 1.55
C GLY A 249 15.58 9.84 0.04
N TYR A 250 14.37 9.75 -0.48
CA TYR A 250 14.05 9.77 -1.91
C TYR A 250 13.33 11.09 -2.25
N SER A 251 13.57 11.61 -3.45
CA SER A 251 12.74 12.69 -3.99
C SER A 251 11.33 12.20 -4.31
N GLU A 252 10.44 13.11 -4.65
CA GLU A 252 9.24 12.75 -5.40
C GLU A 252 9.63 11.98 -6.66
N PRO A 253 8.85 10.95 -7.05
CA PRO A 253 9.11 10.17 -8.26
C PRO A 253 8.83 10.97 -9.53
N VAL A 254 9.56 10.61 -10.59
CA VAL A 254 9.21 11.00 -11.97
C VAL A 254 8.88 9.73 -12.73
N ASP A 255 7.71 9.69 -13.32
CA ASP A 255 7.30 8.59 -14.18
C ASP A 255 8.20 8.54 -15.42
N ILE A 256 8.73 7.35 -15.70
CA ILE A 256 9.55 7.12 -16.89
C ILE A 256 8.61 7.06 -18.10
N PRO A 257 8.83 7.88 -19.15
CA PRO A 257 8.02 7.85 -20.38
C PRO A 257 8.32 6.60 -21.18
N TRP A 258 7.83 5.46 -20.70
CA TRP A 258 8.16 4.14 -21.23
C TRP A 258 7.70 4.01 -22.68
N PRO A 259 8.58 3.69 -23.64
CA PRO A 259 8.20 3.54 -25.04
C PRO A 259 7.45 2.22 -25.24
N PRO A 260 6.45 2.18 -26.13
CA PRO A 260 5.77 0.93 -26.47
C PRO A 260 6.74 -0.09 -27.09
N PRO A 261 6.44 -1.38 -26.98
CA PRO A 261 7.21 -2.45 -27.58
C PRO A 261 7.12 -2.48 -29.10
#